data_1f33f6355876c1c60e0cb29d51265349
#
_entry.id   1f33f6355876c1c60e0cb29d51265349
#
_cell.length_a   1.000
_cell.length_b   1.000
_cell.length_c   1.000
_cell.angle_alpha   90.00
_cell.angle_beta   90.00
_cell.angle_gamma   90.00
#
_symmetry.space_group_name_H-M   'P 1'
#
loop_
_entity.id
_entity.type
_entity.pdbx_description
1 polymer ?
#
loop_
_entity_poly.entity_id
_entity_poly.type
_entity_poly.pdbx_seq_one_letter_code
_entity_poly.pdbx_strand_id
1 'polypeptide(L)'
;MKRRHAGLLLAIIASAASATAAPVSYATQIQPILQRQCAACHQPQARQSDLSVANFSDFAKGGRKGPAFVAGKPGESLVVKYLTGAQAPRMPLGGQLNDDQIELFRAWIAEGAKDDSASTTSAAPAPPSVYRAAPLVTAFAFSPDGKYAAVSGYREILLVSLADGKLAARLPGAAMRLHSLSFTPDGATLAAVGGDPAQSGEVQVWDVPARKLRHRITASTDTLFGGSISPDGKLLACGAADKSIRLYDLATGKELRKMDHHEDWVFQTTFGVDSRRLVTVGRDRAAKLIDVESGRFVENVNLLRDALTAVTRHPKRDWVAIGGADRIPYLYKLDRPRAMRIADDSTLIRKFERQDGPITALAISPDGTRLAVGAEAGDVRIYDLEAGDARARCSGHQGGIFALQFTPDSAQLATGGFDGTLRLYDMSGKLARSIVAVPLEVAAK
;
A
#
# COMPACT_ATOMS: atom_id res chain seq x y z
N MET A 1 -37.27 79.92 -34.43
CA MET A 1 -36.29 78.86 -34.58
C MET A 1 -36.59 77.75 -33.55
N LYS A 2 -37.20 76.61 -33.94
CA LYS A 2 -37.62 75.53 -33.11
C LYS A 2 -36.61 74.36 -33.28
N ARG A 3 -35.81 74.03 -32.27
CA ARG A 3 -34.93 72.86 -32.28
C ARG A 3 -35.72 71.60 -31.79
N ARG A 4 -35.79 70.61 -32.65
CA ARG A 4 -36.32 69.26 -32.32
C ARG A 4 -35.24 68.45 -31.70
N HIS A 5 -35.51 67.90 -30.52
CA HIS A 5 -34.65 66.86 -29.89
C HIS A 5 -35.20 65.50 -30.32
N ALA A 6 -34.41 64.75 -31.02
CA ALA A 6 -34.66 63.35 -31.31
C ALA A 6 -34.05 62.49 -30.13
N GLY A 7 -34.96 61.87 -29.40
CA GLY A 7 -34.51 60.88 -28.34
C GLY A 7 -34.26 59.55 -28.99
N LEU A 8 -33.04 59.03 -28.83
CA LEU A 8 -32.62 57.69 -29.21
C LEU A 8 -32.94 56.69 -28.06
N LEU A 9 -33.94 55.86 -28.27
CA LEU A 9 -34.22 54.74 -27.37
C LEU A 9 -33.21 53.61 -27.61
N LEU A 10 -32.32 53.36 -26.66
CA LEU A 10 -31.40 52.19 -26.65
C LEU A 10 -32.13 51.00 -26.02
N ALA A 11 -32.51 50.02 -26.83
CA ALA A 11 -33.06 48.76 -26.35
C ALA A 11 -31.91 47.87 -25.84
N ILE A 12 -31.83 47.66 -24.53
CA ILE A 12 -30.90 46.70 -23.91
C ILE A 12 -31.53 45.32 -24.04
N ILE A 13 -30.99 44.49 -24.94
CA ILE A 13 -31.31 43.06 -25.03
C ILE A 13 -30.50 42.35 -23.93
N ALA A 14 -31.15 42.00 -22.83
CA ALA A 14 -30.57 41.13 -21.79
C ALA A 14 -30.52 39.69 -22.32
N SER A 15 -29.34 39.24 -22.76
CA SER A 15 -29.08 37.81 -23.01
C SER A 15 -29.05 37.08 -21.67
N ALA A 16 -30.12 36.32 -21.37
CA ALA A 16 -30.12 35.37 -20.29
C ALA A 16 -29.18 34.19 -20.68
N ALA A 17 -27.96 34.18 -20.15
CA ALA A 17 -27.09 33.01 -20.23
C ALA A 17 -27.70 31.90 -19.35
N SER A 18 -28.27 30.89 -19.99
CA SER A 18 -28.68 29.67 -19.31
C SER A 18 -27.44 29.04 -18.69
N ALA A 19 -27.31 29.10 -17.37
CA ALA A 19 -26.31 28.34 -16.65
C ALA A 19 -26.62 26.84 -16.85
N THR A 20 -25.89 26.16 -17.73
CA THR A 20 -25.95 24.70 -17.82
C THR A 20 -25.41 24.15 -16.51
N ALA A 21 -26.23 23.41 -15.75
CA ALA A 21 -25.80 22.70 -14.56
C ALA A 21 -24.63 21.78 -14.95
N ALA A 22 -23.63 21.69 -14.05
CA ALA A 22 -22.51 20.79 -14.27
C ALA A 22 -23.02 19.33 -14.37
N PRO A 23 -22.45 18.51 -15.27
CA PRO A 23 -22.89 17.13 -15.43
C PRO A 23 -22.73 16.33 -14.14
N VAL A 24 -23.62 15.36 -13.91
CA VAL A 24 -23.60 14.53 -12.72
C VAL A 24 -22.41 13.57 -12.76
N SER A 25 -21.59 13.60 -11.70
CA SER A 25 -20.39 12.79 -11.55
C SER A 25 -20.72 11.40 -10.97
N TYR A 26 -20.28 10.36 -11.62
CA TYR A 26 -20.33 9.01 -11.06
C TYR A 26 -19.54 8.93 -9.74
N ALA A 27 -18.27 9.35 -9.77
CA ALA A 27 -17.34 9.17 -8.67
C ALA A 27 -17.71 9.97 -7.41
N THR A 28 -18.19 11.21 -7.56
CA THR A 28 -18.45 12.09 -6.41
C THR A 28 -19.91 12.09 -5.94
N GLN A 29 -20.86 11.68 -6.81
CA GLN A 29 -22.29 11.75 -6.51
C GLN A 29 -22.96 10.38 -6.52
N ILE A 30 -22.71 9.52 -7.51
CA ILE A 30 -23.38 8.21 -7.64
C ILE A 30 -22.68 7.14 -6.80
N GLN A 31 -21.37 6.98 -6.93
CA GLN A 31 -20.59 5.95 -6.22
C GLN A 31 -20.74 6.05 -4.70
N PRO A 32 -20.71 7.22 -4.03
CA PRO A 32 -20.94 7.30 -2.59
C PRO A 32 -22.32 6.82 -2.16
N ILE A 33 -23.36 7.00 -2.97
CA ILE A 33 -24.71 6.47 -2.68
C ILE A 33 -24.68 4.95 -2.80
N LEU A 34 -24.10 4.40 -3.86
CA LEU A 34 -23.96 2.96 -4.05
C LEU A 34 -23.21 2.31 -2.87
N GLN A 35 -22.10 2.90 -2.44
CA GLN A 35 -21.28 2.39 -1.34
C GLN A 35 -22.03 2.39 0.01
N ARG A 36 -22.78 3.46 0.31
CA ARG A 36 -23.49 3.57 1.59
C ARG A 36 -24.77 2.75 1.65
N GLN A 37 -25.51 2.66 0.54
CA GLN A 37 -26.87 2.14 0.54
C GLN A 37 -26.99 0.74 -0.09
N CYS A 38 -26.05 0.34 -0.94
CA CYS A 38 -26.16 -0.88 -1.74
C CYS A 38 -25.04 -1.88 -1.47
N ALA A 39 -23.84 -1.43 -1.08
CA ALA A 39 -22.66 -2.30 -0.98
C ALA A 39 -22.81 -3.39 0.09
N ALA A 40 -23.57 -3.18 1.17
CA ALA A 40 -23.79 -4.22 2.18
C ALA A 40 -24.28 -5.56 1.60
N CYS A 41 -25.06 -5.52 0.50
CA CYS A 41 -25.62 -6.71 -0.16
C CYS A 41 -25.00 -6.97 -1.55
N HIS A 42 -24.41 -5.95 -2.17
CA HIS A 42 -23.94 -5.98 -3.57
C HIS A 42 -22.43 -5.69 -3.68
N GLN A 43 -21.61 -6.34 -2.86
CA GLN A 43 -20.15 -6.34 -2.97
C GLN A 43 -19.63 -7.70 -3.49
N PRO A 44 -18.35 -7.78 -3.91
CA PRO A 44 -17.80 -9.01 -4.50
C PRO A 44 -17.98 -10.27 -3.65
N GLN A 45 -17.99 -10.13 -2.31
CA GLN A 45 -18.13 -11.24 -1.37
C GLN A 45 -19.61 -11.63 -1.10
N ALA A 46 -20.55 -10.70 -1.29
CA ALA A 46 -21.97 -10.87 -1.01
C ALA A 46 -22.84 -10.51 -2.23
N ARG A 47 -22.52 -11.06 -3.41
CA ARG A 47 -23.17 -10.76 -4.70
C ARG A 47 -24.62 -11.21 -4.74
N GLN A 48 -25.51 -10.57 -3.99
CA GLN A 48 -26.94 -10.85 -4.12
C GLN A 48 -27.40 -10.52 -5.55
N SER A 49 -28.02 -11.50 -6.21
CA SER A 49 -28.40 -11.44 -7.63
C SER A 49 -27.24 -11.21 -8.60
N ASP A 50 -26.03 -11.62 -8.23
CA ASP A 50 -24.79 -11.47 -9.01
C ASP A 50 -24.38 -10.02 -9.32
N LEU A 51 -25.04 -9.03 -8.69
CA LEU A 51 -24.69 -7.62 -8.81
C LEU A 51 -23.56 -7.25 -7.85
N SER A 52 -22.56 -6.54 -8.37
CA SER A 52 -21.53 -5.87 -7.57
C SER A 52 -21.55 -4.37 -7.86
N VAL A 53 -21.48 -3.55 -6.81
CA VAL A 53 -21.36 -2.09 -6.91
C VAL A 53 -19.99 -1.59 -6.47
N ALA A 54 -18.99 -2.48 -6.43
CA ALA A 54 -17.65 -2.17 -5.95
C ALA A 54 -16.93 -1.12 -6.81
N ASN A 55 -17.18 -1.15 -8.12
CA ASN A 55 -16.64 -0.21 -9.10
C ASN A 55 -17.63 0.00 -10.26
N PHE A 56 -17.33 0.99 -11.12
CA PHE A 56 -18.17 1.32 -12.27
C PHE A 56 -18.35 0.13 -13.21
N SER A 57 -17.29 -0.59 -13.56
CA SER A 57 -17.33 -1.70 -14.52
C SER A 57 -18.24 -2.83 -14.03
N ASP A 58 -18.12 -3.23 -12.76
CA ASP A 58 -18.97 -4.24 -12.14
C ASP A 58 -20.43 -3.77 -12.09
N PHE A 59 -20.66 -2.51 -11.72
CA PHE A 59 -22.00 -1.94 -11.67
C PHE A 59 -22.63 -1.86 -13.06
N ALA A 60 -21.89 -1.42 -14.08
CA ALA A 60 -22.37 -1.35 -15.48
C ALA A 60 -22.71 -2.73 -16.04
N LYS A 61 -21.88 -3.75 -15.75
CA LYS A 61 -22.15 -5.14 -16.12
C LYS A 61 -23.48 -5.63 -15.56
N GLY A 62 -23.86 -5.14 -14.36
CA GLY A 62 -25.09 -5.51 -13.70
C GLY A 62 -25.04 -6.90 -13.06
N GLY A 63 -26.20 -7.53 -12.93
CA GLY A 63 -26.35 -8.82 -12.27
C GLY A 63 -27.13 -9.83 -13.10
N ARG A 64 -27.74 -10.80 -12.43
CA ARG A 64 -28.51 -11.91 -13.06
C ARG A 64 -29.61 -11.45 -14.01
N LYS A 65 -30.14 -10.24 -13.83
CA LYS A 65 -31.23 -9.70 -14.69
C LYS A 65 -30.72 -8.78 -15.81
N GLY A 66 -29.41 -8.69 -16.00
CA GLY A 66 -28.78 -7.87 -17.03
C GLY A 66 -28.10 -6.61 -16.52
N PRO A 67 -27.71 -5.69 -17.42
CA PRO A 67 -27.03 -4.45 -17.07
C PRO A 67 -27.81 -3.59 -16.07
N ALA A 68 -27.11 -2.95 -15.12
CA ALA A 68 -27.78 -2.14 -14.11
C ALA A 68 -28.44 -0.90 -14.70
N PHE A 69 -27.91 -0.37 -15.79
CA PHE A 69 -28.43 0.81 -16.48
C PHE A 69 -28.22 0.73 -17.99
N VAL A 70 -28.99 1.53 -18.71
CA VAL A 70 -28.86 1.75 -20.16
C VAL A 70 -28.52 3.24 -20.35
N ALA A 71 -27.34 3.55 -20.83
CA ALA A 71 -26.88 4.92 -21.03
C ALA A 71 -27.87 5.74 -21.90
N GLY A 72 -28.20 6.95 -21.46
CA GLY A 72 -29.18 7.83 -22.11
C GLY A 72 -30.65 7.47 -21.86
N LYS A 73 -30.93 6.33 -21.15
CA LYS A 73 -32.29 5.82 -20.99
C LYS A 73 -32.66 5.48 -19.53
N PRO A 74 -32.91 6.48 -18.69
CA PRO A 74 -33.22 6.27 -17.28
C PRO A 74 -34.45 5.35 -17.06
N GLY A 75 -35.51 5.51 -17.86
CA GLY A 75 -36.73 4.70 -17.75
C GLY A 75 -36.56 3.24 -18.12
N GLU A 76 -35.56 2.89 -18.92
CA GLU A 76 -35.25 1.50 -19.28
C GLU A 76 -34.26 0.85 -18.27
N SER A 77 -33.59 1.65 -17.47
CA SER A 77 -32.50 1.22 -16.57
C SER A 77 -33.01 0.47 -15.34
N LEU A 78 -32.49 -0.75 -15.08
CA LEU A 78 -32.91 -1.61 -13.98
C LEU A 78 -32.72 -0.94 -12.62
N VAL A 79 -31.60 -0.23 -12.40
CA VAL A 79 -31.33 0.47 -11.16
C VAL A 79 -32.45 1.46 -10.82
N VAL A 80 -32.90 2.27 -11.80
CA VAL A 80 -33.99 3.24 -11.59
C VAL A 80 -35.30 2.53 -11.31
N LYS A 81 -35.62 1.46 -12.03
CA LYS A 81 -36.85 0.67 -11.80
C LYS A 81 -36.91 0.10 -10.38
N TYR A 82 -35.79 -0.42 -9.86
CA TYR A 82 -35.72 -0.93 -8.50
C TYR A 82 -35.78 0.18 -7.44
N LEU A 83 -35.08 1.30 -7.66
CA LEU A 83 -35.09 2.43 -6.72
C LEU A 83 -36.46 3.06 -6.59
N THR A 84 -37.21 3.17 -7.68
CA THR A 84 -38.56 3.74 -7.69
C THR A 84 -39.66 2.77 -7.27
N GLY A 85 -39.35 1.44 -7.22
CA GLY A 85 -40.34 0.40 -6.99
C GLY A 85 -41.17 0.02 -8.20
N ALA A 86 -40.85 0.52 -9.39
CA ALA A 86 -41.44 0.08 -10.67
C ALA A 86 -41.14 -1.40 -10.95
N GLN A 87 -40.13 -1.93 -10.30
CA GLN A 87 -39.82 -3.36 -10.26
C GLN A 87 -39.63 -3.86 -8.84
N ALA A 88 -40.27 -4.99 -8.50
CA ALA A 88 -40.15 -5.60 -7.17
C ALA A 88 -38.91 -6.52 -7.06
N PRO A 89 -38.33 -6.62 -5.85
CA PRO A 89 -38.57 -5.81 -4.67
C PRO A 89 -37.98 -4.40 -4.81
N ARG A 90 -38.61 -3.39 -4.22
CA ARG A 90 -38.01 -2.04 -4.18
C ARG A 90 -36.69 -2.08 -3.41
N MET A 91 -35.66 -1.40 -3.94
CA MET A 91 -34.33 -1.33 -3.34
C MET A 91 -34.01 0.08 -2.81
N PRO A 92 -33.17 0.20 -1.77
CA PRO A 92 -32.61 -0.87 -0.94
C PRO A 92 -33.66 -1.54 -0.02
N LEU A 93 -33.46 -2.83 0.31
CA LEU A 93 -34.32 -3.54 1.26
C LEU A 93 -34.16 -2.93 2.67
N GLY A 94 -35.26 -2.58 3.30
CA GLY A 94 -35.27 -1.98 4.64
C GLY A 94 -34.97 -0.47 4.69
N GLY A 95 -34.90 0.21 3.54
CA GLY A 95 -34.72 1.65 3.43
C GLY A 95 -35.21 2.19 2.09
N GLN A 96 -35.12 3.50 1.90
CA GLN A 96 -35.43 4.16 0.61
C GLN A 96 -34.43 5.29 0.37
N LEU A 97 -34.01 5.44 -0.88
CA LEU A 97 -33.35 6.67 -1.31
C LEU A 97 -34.39 7.79 -1.33
N ASN A 98 -34.00 9.02 -1.01
CA ASN A 98 -34.84 10.18 -1.19
C ASN A 98 -34.96 10.53 -2.68
N ASP A 99 -35.93 11.37 -3.04
CA ASP A 99 -36.19 11.71 -4.43
C ASP A 99 -35.01 12.40 -5.10
N ASP A 100 -34.26 13.26 -4.39
CA ASP A 100 -33.07 13.92 -4.92
C ASP A 100 -31.98 12.89 -5.32
N GLN A 101 -31.78 11.85 -4.51
CA GLN A 101 -30.83 10.78 -4.81
C GLN A 101 -31.28 9.97 -6.02
N ILE A 102 -32.58 9.70 -6.16
CA ILE A 102 -33.11 9.00 -7.33
C ILE A 102 -32.95 9.86 -8.59
N GLU A 103 -33.21 11.16 -8.49
CA GLU A 103 -33.03 12.10 -9.60
C GLU A 103 -31.54 12.23 -10.01
N LEU A 104 -30.60 12.14 -9.09
CA LEU A 104 -29.16 12.05 -9.45
C LEU A 104 -28.87 10.84 -10.34
N PHE A 105 -29.42 9.66 -10.02
CA PHE A 105 -29.29 8.49 -10.91
C PHE A 105 -29.91 8.71 -12.27
N ARG A 106 -31.12 9.34 -12.32
CA ARG A 106 -31.80 9.62 -13.59
C ARG A 106 -31.02 10.59 -14.45
N ALA A 107 -30.56 11.70 -13.87
CA ALA A 107 -29.78 12.73 -14.55
C ALA A 107 -28.44 12.13 -15.08
N TRP A 108 -27.70 11.43 -14.22
CA TRP A 108 -26.45 10.77 -14.62
C TRP A 108 -26.64 9.81 -15.81
N ILE A 109 -27.69 8.98 -15.76
CA ILE A 109 -28.00 8.04 -16.84
C ILE A 109 -28.42 8.79 -18.11
N ALA A 110 -29.24 9.83 -17.99
CA ALA A 110 -29.68 10.65 -19.11
C ALA A 110 -28.51 11.35 -19.83
N GLU A 111 -27.49 11.77 -19.06
CA GLU A 111 -26.24 12.36 -19.57
C GLU A 111 -25.26 11.34 -20.16
N GLY A 112 -25.66 10.08 -20.27
CA GLY A 112 -24.90 9.00 -20.88
C GLY A 112 -24.16 8.10 -19.90
N ALA A 113 -24.42 8.18 -18.59
CA ALA A 113 -23.87 7.32 -17.54
C ALA A 113 -22.33 7.21 -17.61
N LYS A 114 -21.64 8.34 -17.71
CA LYS A 114 -20.19 8.39 -17.90
C LYS A 114 -19.47 7.95 -16.64
N ASP A 115 -18.41 7.16 -16.83
CA ASP A 115 -17.43 6.86 -15.79
C ASP A 115 -16.39 7.98 -15.72
N ASP A 116 -16.46 8.78 -14.69
CA ASP A 116 -15.47 9.81 -14.37
C ASP A 116 -14.60 9.42 -13.17
N SER A 117 -14.66 8.17 -12.72
CA SER A 117 -13.86 7.68 -11.58
C SER A 117 -12.35 7.80 -11.83
N ALA A 118 -11.92 7.69 -13.08
CA ALA A 118 -10.52 7.96 -13.45
C ALA A 118 -10.18 9.46 -13.44
N SER A 119 -11.19 10.34 -13.66
CA SER A 119 -11.02 11.81 -13.69
C SER A 119 -11.20 12.45 -12.30
N THR A 120 -11.95 11.78 -11.43
CA THR A 120 -12.28 12.23 -10.07
C THR A 120 -11.47 11.52 -8.98
N THR A 121 -10.37 10.86 -9.31
CA THR A 121 -9.30 10.84 -8.32
C THR A 121 -9.04 12.31 -8.01
N SER A 122 -9.74 12.85 -7.00
CA SER A 122 -9.37 14.09 -6.34
C SER A 122 -7.87 14.01 -6.22
N ALA A 123 -7.16 14.90 -6.92
CA ALA A 123 -5.71 14.87 -6.90
C ALA A 123 -5.35 14.80 -5.42
N ALA A 124 -4.73 13.69 -4.99
CA ALA A 124 -4.40 13.51 -3.59
C ALA A 124 -3.73 14.80 -3.14
N PRO A 125 -4.06 15.34 -1.96
CA PRO A 125 -3.46 16.60 -1.51
C PRO A 125 -1.96 16.54 -1.72
N ALA A 126 -1.39 17.56 -2.34
CA ALA A 126 0.05 17.62 -2.56
C ALA A 126 0.76 17.52 -1.20
N PRO A 127 1.91 16.83 -1.11
CA PRO A 127 2.70 16.82 0.11
C PRO A 127 3.10 18.26 0.46
N PRO A 128 3.16 18.62 1.76
CA PRO A 128 3.55 19.97 2.17
C PRO A 128 4.96 20.29 1.70
N SER A 129 5.21 21.54 1.25
CA SER A 129 6.54 21.99 0.87
C SER A 129 7.51 21.97 2.06
N VAL A 130 7.00 22.32 3.24
CA VAL A 130 7.71 22.32 4.52
C VAL A 130 6.81 21.66 5.55
N TYR A 131 7.37 20.86 6.43
CA TYR A 131 6.65 20.09 7.43
C TYR A 131 6.74 20.75 8.82
N ARG A 132 5.65 20.71 9.59
CA ARG A 132 5.65 21.15 11.00
C ARG A 132 6.39 20.19 11.92
N ALA A 133 6.34 18.89 11.60
CA ALA A 133 7.04 17.83 12.30
C ALA A 133 7.48 16.77 11.29
N ALA A 134 8.56 16.07 11.56
CA ALA A 134 9.03 14.97 10.71
C ALA A 134 7.96 13.86 10.66
N PRO A 135 7.52 13.42 9.47
CA PRO A 135 6.64 12.28 9.35
C PRO A 135 7.36 11.01 9.80
N LEU A 136 6.61 10.03 10.33
CA LEU A 136 7.16 8.73 10.70
C LEU A 136 7.89 8.11 9.51
N VAL A 137 9.06 7.52 9.76
CA VAL A 137 9.76 6.70 8.78
C VAL A 137 9.24 5.26 8.89
N THR A 138 8.19 4.96 8.14
CA THR A 138 7.55 3.64 8.13
C THR A 138 8.23 2.65 7.21
N ALA A 139 8.94 3.14 6.19
CA ALA A 139 9.73 2.36 5.26
C ALA A 139 10.90 3.19 4.71
N PHE A 140 12.00 2.53 4.41
CA PHE A 140 13.07 3.08 3.58
C PHE A 140 13.79 1.96 2.83
N ALA A 141 14.52 2.32 1.78
CA ALA A 141 15.36 1.39 1.02
C ALA A 141 16.61 2.11 0.51
N PHE A 142 17.75 1.43 0.56
CA PHE A 142 18.97 1.90 -0.09
C PHE A 142 18.98 1.57 -1.58
N SER A 143 19.43 2.52 -2.40
CA SER A 143 19.81 2.18 -3.77
C SER A 143 20.97 1.20 -3.77
N PRO A 144 21.02 0.21 -4.69
CA PRO A 144 22.09 -0.80 -4.72
C PRO A 144 23.49 -0.24 -4.87
N ASP A 145 23.63 0.94 -5.50
CA ASP A 145 24.90 1.65 -5.65
C ASP A 145 25.31 2.44 -4.39
N GLY A 146 24.51 2.41 -3.33
CA GLY A 146 24.79 3.09 -2.07
C GLY A 146 24.73 4.61 -2.10
N LYS A 147 24.19 5.23 -3.17
CA LYS A 147 24.16 6.69 -3.27
C LYS A 147 22.98 7.33 -2.58
N TYR A 148 21.84 6.67 -2.57
CA TYR A 148 20.59 7.22 -2.06
C TYR A 148 19.91 6.28 -1.07
N ALA A 149 19.14 6.89 -0.16
CA ALA A 149 18.07 6.25 0.56
C ALA A 149 16.73 6.80 0.06
N ALA A 150 15.83 5.93 -0.36
CA ALA A 150 14.43 6.27 -0.53
C ALA A 150 13.74 6.14 0.83
N VAL A 151 13.09 7.19 1.33
CA VAL A 151 12.48 7.25 2.66
C VAL A 151 11.01 7.60 2.50
N SER A 152 10.12 6.92 3.22
CA SER A 152 8.70 7.22 3.22
C SER A 152 8.41 8.59 3.84
N GLY A 153 7.66 9.41 3.13
CA GLY A 153 7.09 10.66 3.60
C GLY A 153 5.56 10.62 3.63
N TYR A 154 4.93 11.74 3.91
CA TYR A 154 3.49 11.87 3.80
C TYR A 154 3.11 12.14 2.34
N ARG A 155 2.48 11.18 1.68
CA ARG A 155 2.10 11.20 0.25
C ARG A 155 3.26 11.37 -0.72
N GLU A 156 4.47 10.96 -0.31
CA GLU A 156 5.65 11.05 -1.17
C GLU A 156 6.75 10.07 -0.75
N ILE A 157 7.70 9.90 -1.63
CA ILE A 157 8.98 9.27 -1.35
C ILE A 157 10.06 10.36 -1.40
N LEU A 158 10.92 10.36 -0.41
CA LEU A 158 12.03 11.31 -0.27
C LEU A 158 13.32 10.58 -0.64
N LEU A 159 14.00 11.01 -1.71
CA LEU A 159 15.32 10.51 -2.06
C LEU A 159 16.37 11.35 -1.34
N VAL A 160 17.08 10.73 -0.41
CA VAL A 160 18.13 11.36 0.41
C VAL A 160 19.49 10.86 -0.07
N SER A 161 20.41 11.78 -0.32
CA SER A 161 21.80 11.47 -0.63
C SER A 161 22.53 10.93 0.61
N LEU A 162 23.16 9.78 0.51
CA LEU A 162 23.92 9.18 1.60
C LEU A 162 25.27 9.85 1.82
N ALA A 163 25.81 10.57 0.82
CA ALA A 163 27.07 11.27 0.93
C ALA A 163 27.00 12.41 1.95
N ASP A 164 25.95 13.23 1.89
CA ASP A 164 25.82 14.43 2.71
C ASP A 164 24.54 14.47 3.59
N GLY A 165 23.63 13.50 3.44
CA GLY A 165 22.37 13.43 4.18
C GLY A 165 21.29 14.40 3.69
N LYS A 166 21.49 15.04 2.53
CA LYS A 166 20.54 16.04 2.01
C LYS A 166 19.46 15.42 1.13
N LEU A 167 18.31 16.08 1.11
CA LEU A 167 17.21 15.75 0.20
C LEU A 167 17.63 16.00 -1.26
N ALA A 168 17.70 14.93 -2.06
CA ALA A 168 18.09 14.99 -3.47
C ALA A 168 16.88 15.12 -4.41
N ALA A 169 15.74 14.54 -4.03
CA ALA A 169 14.49 14.64 -4.80
C ALA A 169 13.27 14.27 -3.95
N ARG A 170 12.11 14.75 -4.39
CA ARG A 170 10.80 14.38 -3.86
C ARG A 170 10.02 13.68 -4.99
N LEU A 171 9.41 12.54 -4.68
CA LEU A 171 8.58 11.77 -5.61
C LEU A 171 7.16 11.75 -5.04
N PRO A 172 6.29 12.72 -5.44
CA PRO A 172 4.94 12.83 -4.91
C PRO A 172 4.06 11.66 -5.38
N GLY A 173 3.41 10.98 -4.42
CA GLY A 173 2.48 9.88 -4.64
C GLY A 173 1.09 10.19 -4.08
N ALA A 174 0.15 9.23 -4.18
CA ALA A 174 -1.18 9.42 -3.64
C ALA A 174 -1.38 8.77 -2.27
N ALA A 175 -0.79 7.61 -2.04
CA ALA A 175 -0.92 6.89 -0.78
C ALA A 175 -0.48 7.75 0.40
N MET A 176 -1.35 7.89 1.40
CA MET A 176 -1.08 8.69 2.60
C MET A 176 0.12 8.15 3.38
N ARG A 177 0.25 6.82 3.44
CA ARG A 177 1.36 6.13 4.08
C ARG A 177 1.93 5.05 3.18
N LEU A 178 3.25 4.96 3.14
CA LEU A 178 3.98 3.88 2.49
C LEU A 178 4.51 2.93 3.56
N HIS A 179 4.22 1.66 3.42
CA HIS A 179 4.62 0.61 4.37
C HIS A 179 5.79 -0.22 3.89
N SER A 180 6.13 -0.12 2.60
CA SER A 180 7.30 -0.76 2.03
C SER A 180 7.88 0.03 0.89
N LEU A 181 9.21 0.04 0.79
CA LEU A 181 10.01 0.57 -0.31
C LEU A 181 11.06 -0.48 -0.70
N SER A 182 11.24 -0.71 -1.99
CA SER A 182 12.24 -1.66 -2.49
C SER A 182 12.77 -1.22 -3.84
N PHE A 183 14.09 -1.21 -4.00
CA PHE A 183 14.73 -1.05 -5.31
C PHE A 183 14.89 -2.40 -6.01
N THR A 184 14.82 -2.40 -7.33
CA THR A 184 15.32 -3.52 -8.14
C THR A 184 16.83 -3.65 -7.98
N PRO A 185 17.42 -4.85 -8.19
CA PRO A 185 18.86 -5.06 -8.05
C PRO A 185 19.73 -4.16 -8.91
N ASP A 186 19.24 -3.70 -10.06
CA ASP A 186 19.91 -2.74 -10.95
C ASP A 186 19.73 -1.28 -10.51
N GLY A 187 18.89 -1.01 -9.50
CA GLY A 187 18.58 0.33 -9.00
C GLY A 187 17.71 1.19 -9.92
N ALA A 188 17.31 0.67 -11.08
CA ALA A 188 16.56 1.45 -12.08
C ALA A 188 15.09 1.68 -11.70
N THR A 189 14.52 0.76 -10.92
CA THR A 189 13.12 0.81 -10.51
C THR A 189 13.01 0.83 -8.97
N LEU A 190 12.09 1.66 -8.46
CA LEU A 190 11.69 1.69 -7.06
C LEU A 190 10.21 1.33 -6.97
N ALA A 191 9.89 0.30 -6.22
CA ALA A 191 8.51 -0.04 -5.87
C ALA A 191 8.17 0.49 -4.47
N ALA A 192 6.98 1.06 -4.33
CA ALA A 192 6.41 1.50 -3.07
C ALA A 192 5.04 0.88 -2.88
N VAL A 193 4.77 0.43 -1.67
CA VAL A 193 3.52 -0.22 -1.29
C VAL A 193 2.96 0.47 -0.06
N GLY A 194 1.66 0.76 -0.08
CA GLY A 194 1.00 1.45 1.02
C GLY A 194 -0.49 1.66 0.79
N GLY A 195 -1.02 2.76 1.31
CA GLY A 195 -2.43 3.09 1.11
C GLY A 195 -2.98 4.07 2.12
N ASP A 196 -4.28 4.26 2.03
CA ASP A 196 -5.08 5.05 2.95
C ASP A 196 -6.03 4.06 3.67
N PRO A 197 -5.96 3.92 5.00
CA PRO A 197 -6.74 2.94 5.76
C PRO A 197 -8.22 3.03 5.45
N ALA A 198 -8.87 1.88 5.23
CA ALA A 198 -10.28 1.73 4.86
C ALA A 198 -10.72 2.52 3.60
N GLN A 199 -9.78 2.92 2.75
CA GLN A 199 -10.06 3.65 1.51
C GLN A 199 -9.37 3.03 0.31
N SER A 200 -8.06 2.80 0.39
CA SER A 200 -7.29 2.25 -0.75
C SER A 200 -6.00 1.59 -0.34
N GLY A 201 -5.63 0.54 -1.07
CA GLY A 201 -4.28 0.00 -1.11
C GLY A 201 -3.64 0.29 -2.45
N GLU A 202 -2.42 0.81 -2.44
CA GLU A 202 -1.74 1.31 -3.62
C GLU A 202 -0.35 0.71 -3.79
N VAL A 203 -0.04 0.33 -5.02
CA VAL A 203 1.31 0.03 -5.49
C VAL A 203 1.76 1.14 -6.42
N GLN A 204 2.95 1.66 -6.21
CA GLN A 204 3.62 2.63 -7.09
C GLN A 204 4.90 2.02 -7.63
N VAL A 205 5.13 2.14 -8.93
CA VAL A 205 6.37 1.72 -9.61
C VAL A 205 7.00 2.94 -10.26
N TRP A 206 8.18 3.30 -9.79
CA TRP A 206 8.89 4.52 -10.19
C TRP A 206 10.10 4.19 -11.05
N ASP A 207 10.30 4.96 -12.10
CA ASP A 207 11.54 5.06 -12.84
C ASP A 207 12.50 5.98 -12.06
N VAL A 208 13.55 5.42 -11.48
CA VAL A 208 14.43 6.18 -10.58
C VAL A 208 15.29 7.19 -11.33
N PRO A 209 15.96 6.86 -12.44
CA PRO A 209 16.70 7.82 -13.23
C PRO A 209 15.86 8.98 -13.76
N ALA A 210 14.66 8.68 -14.27
CA ALA A 210 13.76 9.70 -14.80
C ALA A 210 12.95 10.42 -13.69
N ARG A 211 12.95 9.91 -12.45
CA ARG A 211 12.13 10.39 -11.33
C ARG A 211 10.65 10.48 -11.68
N LYS A 212 10.16 9.51 -12.44
CA LYS A 212 8.76 9.47 -12.94
C LYS A 212 8.03 8.25 -12.44
N LEU A 213 6.78 8.45 -12.06
CA LEU A 213 5.85 7.37 -11.79
C LEU A 213 5.56 6.62 -13.09
N ARG A 214 5.89 5.31 -13.14
CA ARG A 214 5.64 4.45 -14.29
C ARG A 214 4.27 3.79 -14.20
N HIS A 215 3.97 3.22 -13.02
CA HIS A 215 2.67 2.59 -12.77
C HIS A 215 2.14 3.01 -11.41
N ARG A 216 0.85 3.27 -11.36
CA ARG A 216 0.06 3.45 -10.14
C ARG A 216 -1.09 2.46 -10.18
N ILE A 217 -1.16 1.58 -9.20
CA ILE A 217 -2.12 0.48 -9.16
C ILE A 217 -2.91 0.61 -7.87
N THR A 218 -4.22 0.87 -7.98
CA THR A 218 -5.16 0.74 -6.86
C THR A 218 -5.53 -0.73 -6.75
N ALA A 219 -4.96 -1.40 -5.75
CA ALA A 219 -5.01 -2.85 -5.63
C ALA A 219 -6.14 -3.35 -4.72
N SER A 220 -6.54 -2.56 -3.73
CA SER A 220 -7.56 -2.93 -2.76
C SER A 220 -8.32 -1.71 -2.24
N THR A 221 -9.38 -1.95 -1.48
CA THR A 221 -10.18 -0.92 -0.78
C THR A 221 -9.67 -0.66 0.65
N ASP A 222 -8.53 -1.24 1.02
CA ASP A 222 -7.85 -1.03 2.29
C ASP A 222 -6.34 -1.14 2.10
N THR A 223 -5.58 -0.78 3.12
CA THR A 223 -4.12 -0.68 3.11
C THR A 223 -3.43 -1.95 2.61
N LEU A 224 -2.42 -1.77 1.76
CA LEU A 224 -1.37 -2.76 1.53
C LEU A 224 -0.25 -2.54 2.55
N PHE A 225 0.29 -3.66 3.04
CA PHE A 225 1.40 -3.65 3.99
C PHE A 225 2.74 -3.96 3.30
N GLY A 226 3.61 -4.73 3.95
CA GLY A 226 4.95 -5.01 3.46
C GLY A 226 4.98 -5.65 2.08
N GLY A 227 5.86 -5.13 1.23
CA GLY A 227 6.13 -5.66 -0.09
C GLY A 227 7.61 -5.97 -0.30
N SER A 228 7.89 -6.85 -1.24
CA SER A 228 9.26 -7.22 -1.62
C SER A 228 9.38 -7.41 -3.12
N ILE A 229 10.54 -7.06 -3.66
CA ILE A 229 10.91 -7.35 -5.05
C ILE A 229 11.66 -8.69 -5.10
N SER A 230 11.37 -9.49 -6.13
CA SER A 230 12.08 -10.75 -6.37
C SER A 230 13.57 -10.49 -6.67
N PRO A 231 14.48 -11.41 -6.30
CA PRO A 231 15.92 -11.28 -6.57
C PRO A 231 16.28 -11.03 -8.04
N ASP A 232 15.49 -11.51 -8.99
CA ASP A 232 15.66 -11.26 -10.42
C ASP A 232 15.12 -9.89 -10.90
N GLY A 233 14.52 -9.11 -9.98
CA GLY A 233 14.00 -7.77 -10.26
C GLY A 233 12.69 -7.71 -11.05
N LYS A 234 12.02 -8.83 -11.30
CA LYS A 234 10.86 -8.87 -12.21
C LYS A 234 9.52 -8.76 -11.51
N LEU A 235 9.42 -9.26 -10.29
CA LEU A 235 8.16 -9.39 -9.58
C LEU A 235 8.14 -8.54 -8.32
N LEU A 236 6.95 -8.04 -7.96
CA LEU A 236 6.63 -7.45 -6.67
C LEU A 236 5.55 -8.29 -6.00
N ALA A 237 5.79 -8.73 -4.78
CA ALA A 237 4.78 -9.33 -3.93
C ALA A 237 4.43 -8.37 -2.79
N CYS A 238 3.16 -8.28 -2.40
CA CYS A 238 2.73 -7.52 -1.22
C CYS A 238 1.60 -8.23 -0.48
N GLY A 239 1.55 -7.98 0.83
CA GLY A 239 0.46 -8.39 1.71
C GLY A 239 -0.55 -7.27 1.91
N ALA A 240 -1.78 -7.63 2.27
CA ALA A 240 -2.89 -6.69 2.39
C ALA A 240 -3.72 -6.89 3.67
N ALA A 241 -4.43 -5.83 4.06
CA ALA A 241 -5.42 -5.88 5.14
C ALA A 241 -6.65 -6.73 4.77
N ASP A 242 -6.90 -6.99 3.48
CA ASP A 242 -7.95 -7.88 3.00
C ASP A 242 -7.56 -9.38 3.05
N LYS A 243 -6.45 -9.72 3.75
CA LYS A 243 -5.88 -11.08 3.92
C LYS A 243 -5.22 -11.63 2.66
N SER A 244 -5.27 -10.90 1.56
CA SER A 244 -4.71 -11.36 0.29
C SER A 244 -3.21 -11.10 0.20
N ILE A 245 -2.56 -11.92 -0.60
CA ILE A 245 -1.21 -11.72 -1.12
C ILE A 245 -1.37 -11.40 -2.59
N ARG A 246 -0.69 -10.38 -3.08
CA ARG A 246 -0.78 -9.96 -4.48
C ARG A 246 0.59 -10.00 -5.12
N LEU A 247 0.64 -10.46 -6.36
CA LEU A 247 1.85 -10.57 -7.17
C LEU A 247 1.71 -9.77 -8.45
N TYR A 248 2.67 -8.89 -8.70
CA TYR A 248 2.69 -8.00 -9.86
C TYR A 248 3.94 -8.21 -10.71
N ASP A 249 3.79 -8.08 -12.01
CA ASP A 249 4.89 -7.88 -12.94
C ASP A 249 5.33 -6.41 -12.90
N LEU A 250 6.58 -6.14 -12.54
CA LEU A 250 7.09 -4.78 -12.34
C LEU A 250 7.21 -3.98 -13.64
N ALA A 251 7.46 -4.64 -14.76
CA ALA A 251 7.64 -3.96 -16.04
C ALA A 251 6.31 -3.42 -16.58
N THR A 252 5.25 -4.21 -16.44
CA THR A 252 3.92 -3.91 -16.98
C THR A 252 2.94 -3.34 -15.97
N GLY A 253 3.22 -3.48 -14.66
CA GLY A 253 2.30 -3.14 -13.57
C GLY A 253 1.10 -4.09 -13.46
N LYS A 254 1.08 -5.20 -14.22
CA LYS A 254 -0.06 -6.13 -14.23
C LYS A 254 -0.08 -7.00 -12.98
N GLU A 255 -1.26 -7.14 -12.35
CA GLU A 255 -1.48 -8.16 -11.33
C GLU A 255 -1.48 -9.54 -12.00
N LEU A 256 -0.51 -10.37 -11.59
CA LEU A 256 -0.38 -11.73 -12.09
C LEU A 256 -1.22 -12.69 -11.27
N ARG A 257 -1.29 -12.47 -9.95
CA ARG A 257 -2.04 -13.33 -9.01
C ARG A 257 -2.55 -12.56 -7.82
N LYS A 258 -3.72 -12.97 -7.34
CA LYS A 258 -4.23 -12.72 -5.99
C LYS A 258 -4.40 -14.06 -5.30
N MET A 259 -3.87 -14.20 -4.08
CA MET A 259 -3.85 -15.45 -3.32
C MET A 259 -4.42 -15.21 -1.92
N ASP A 260 -5.37 -16.03 -1.51
CA ASP A 260 -6.11 -15.92 -0.24
C ASP A 260 -5.71 -17.07 0.69
N HIS A 261 -4.42 -17.14 1.07
CA HIS A 261 -3.89 -18.21 1.91
C HIS A 261 -3.90 -17.88 3.40
N HIS A 262 -3.97 -16.59 3.77
CA HIS A 262 -4.01 -16.15 5.16
C HIS A 262 -5.45 -16.00 5.69
N GLU A 263 -5.61 -16.21 6.99
CA GLU A 263 -6.89 -16.05 7.70
C GLU A 263 -7.07 -14.64 8.26
N ASP A 264 -5.99 -13.82 8.26
CA ASP A 264 -5.98 -12.46 8.78
C ASP A 264 -4.98 -11.61 7.98
N TRP A 265 -4.75 -10.36 8.38
CA TRP A 265 -3.87 -9.40 7.73
C TRP A 265 -2.49 -9.99 7.41
N VAL A 266 -2.00 -9.73 6.21
CA VAL A 266 -0.67 -10.12 5.75
C VAL A 266 0.24 -8.91 5.87
N PHE A 267 1.18 -8.95 6.82
CA PHE A 267 2.00 -7.79 7.16
C PHE A 267 3.25 -7.64 6.29
N GLN A 268 3.90 -8.74 5.93
CA GLN A 268 5.14 -8.66 5.15
C GLN A 268 5.34 -9.88 4.26
N THR A 269 6.11 -9.67 3.18
CA THR A 269 6.49 -10.70 2.22
C THR A 269 8.00 -10.67 1.98
N THR A 270 8.59 -11.81 1.62
CA THR A 270 9.95 -11.91 1.11
C THR A 270 10.10 -13.07 0.14
N PHE A 271 10.80 -12.88 -0.97
CA PHE A 271 11.10 -13.97 -1.89
C PHE A 271 12.27 -14.82 -1.38
N GLY A 272 12.29 -16.10 -1.75
CA GLY A 272 13.48 -16.94 -1.66
C GLY A 272 14.60 -16.46 -2.60
N VAL A 273 15.80 -17.02 -2.43
CA VAL A 273 16.98 -16.60 -3.22
C VAL A 273 16.84 -16.87 -4.72
N ASP A 274 16.01 -17.83 -5.08
CA ASP A 274 15.79 -18.28 -6.47
C ASP A 274 14.61 -17.59 -7.18
N SER A 275 13.94 -16.63 -6.52
CA SER A 275 12.71 -15.97 -6.99
C SER A 275 11.51 -16.91 -7.19
N ARG A 276 11.63 -18.20 -6.86
CA ARG A 276 10.57 -19.21 -7.07
C ARG A 276 9.68 -19.42 -5.87
N ARG A 277 10.17 -19.07 -4.70
CA ARG A 277 9.44 -19.21 -3.43
C ARG A 277 9.16 -17.83 -2.84
N LEU A 278 8.01 -17.71 -2.21
CA LEU A 278 7.58 -16.51 -1.51
C LEU A 278 7.21 -16.91 -0.08
N VAL A 279 7.75 -16.22 0.90
CA VAL A 279 7.35 -16.35 2.30
C VAL A 279 6.55 -15.11 2.68
N THR A 280 5.40 -15.33 3.31
CA THR A 280 4.52 -14.27 3.77
C THR A 280 4.19 -14.47 5.24
N VAL A 281 4.12 -13.39 6.02
CA VAL A 281 3.81 -13.42 7.44
C VAL A 281 2.60 -12.56 7.75
N GLY A 282 1.80 -13.00 8.71
CA GLY A 282 0.56 -12.33 9.03
C GLY A 282 0.10 -12.44 10.48
N ARG A 283 -1.01 -11.78 10.76
CA ARG A 283 -1.68 -11.76 12.06
C ARG A 283 -2.24 -13.12 12.44
N ASP A 284 -2.47 -14.01 11.48
CA ASP A 284 -2.88 -15.40 11.68
C ASP A 284 -1.77 -16.30 12.23
N ARG A 285 -0.63 -15.75 12.67
CA ARG A 285 0.50 -16.41 13.31
C ARG A 285 1.35 -17.27 12.37
N ALA A 286 1.04 -17.29 11.08
CA ALA A 286 1.68 -18.15 10.12
C ALA A 286 2.74 -17.43 9.28
N ALA A 287 3.88 -18.08 9.08
CA ALA A 287 4.80 -17.81 7.97
C ALA A 287 4.53 -18.85 6.89
N LYS A 288 3.90 -18.44 5.80
CA LYS A 288 3.45 -19.34 4.73
C LYS A 288 4.43 -19.34 3.58
N LEU A 289 4.86 -20.53 3.17
CA LEU A 289 5.67 -20.74 1.97
C LEU A 289 4.75 -20.98 0.77
N ILE A 290 4.99 -20.24 -0.29
CA ILE A 290 4.16 -20.23 -1.50
C ILE A 290 5.08 -20.44 -2.70
N ASP A 291 4.66 -21.29 -3.63
CA ASP A 291 5.27 -21.43 -4.94
C ASP A 291 4.83 -20.26 -5.85
N VAL A 292 5.78 -19.48 -6.33
CA VAL A 292 5.51 -18.23 -7.06
C VAL A 292 4.85 -18.48 -8.40
N GLU A 293 5.29 -19.54 -9.12
CA GLU A 293 4.80 -19.83 -10.46
C GLU A 293 3.34 -20.28 -10.44
N SER A 294 2.99 -21.22 -9.57
CA SER A 294 1.63 -21.74 -9.46
C SER A 294 0.72 -20.94 -8.54
N GLY A 295 1.29 -20.13 -7.62
CA GLY A 295 0.57 -19.43 -6.55
C GLY A 295 0.07 -20.38 -5.45
N ARG A 296 0.52 -21.63 -5.41
CA ARG A 296 0.03 -22.63 -4.46
C ARG A 296 0.71 -22.50 -3.10
N PHE A 297 -0.07 -22.65 -2.06
CA PHE A 297 0.44 -22.86 -0.71
C PHE A 297 1.25 -24.16 -0.66
N VAL A 298 2.47 -24.10 -0.16
CA VAL A 298 3.37 -25.26 0.02
C VAL A 298 3.25 -25.78 1.44
N GLU A 299 3.60 -24.94 2.44
CA GLU A 299 3.60 -25.31 3.85
C GLU A 299 3.66 -24.08 4.77
N ASN A 300 3.45 -24.30 6.08
CA ASN A 300 3.84 -23.33 7.11
C ASN A 300 5.31 -23.53 7.48
N VAL A 301 6.09 -22.46 7.47
CA VAL A 301 7.52 -22.47 7.80
C VAL A 301 7.74 -22.64 9.29
N ASN A 302 6.84 -22.10 10.12
CA ASN A 302 6.97 -22.00 11.57
C ASN A 302 5.89 -22.76 12.33
N LEU A 303 6.17 -23.10 13.57
CA LEU A 303 5.13 -23.41 14.55
C LEU A 303 4.32 -22.15 14.88
N LEU A 304 2.99 -22.26 14.83
CA LEU A 304 2.06 -21.12 15.03
C LEU A 304 2.04 -20.71 16.52
N ARG A 305 2.79 -19.66 16.88
CA ARG A 305 2.91 -19.15 18.25
C ARG A 305 2.05 -17.91 18.46
N ASP A 306 2.46 -16.79 17.85
CA ASP A 306 1.82 -15.49 17.95
C ASP A 306 1.91 -14.77 16.63
N ALA A 307 1.20 -13.62 16.49
CA ALA A 307 1.20 -12.82 15.28
C ALA A 307 2.62 -12.47 14.81
N LEU A 308 2.87 -12.66 13.53
CA LEU A 308 4.14 -12.35 12.87
C LEU A 308 4.03 -11.03 12.11
N THR A 309 4.95 -10.12 12.38
CA THR A 309 4.97 -8.76 11.79
C THR A 309 6.11 -8.56 10.82
N ALA A 310 7.19 -9.32 10.95
CA ALA A 310 8.40 -9.12 10.17
C ALA A 310 8.96 -10.44 9.63
N VAL A 311 9.44 -10.39 8.38
CA VAL A 311 10.19 -11.47 7.72
C VAL A 311 11.30 -10.88 6.86
N THR A 312 12.47 -11.51 6.88
CA THR A 312 13.59 -11.16 6.01
C THR A 312 14.31 -12.42 5.55
N ARG A 313 14.84 -12.40 4.33
CA ARG A 313 15.57 -13.54 3.76
C ARG A 313 17.08 -13.39 3.94
N HIS A 314 17.77 -14.52 4.02
CA HIS A 314 19.21 -14.55 3.85
C HIS A 314 19.59 -14.26 2.38
N PRO A 315 20.62 -13.45 2.11
CA PRO A 315 20.95 -13.05 0.73
C PRO A 315 21.44 -14.19 -0.18
N LYS A 316 22.05 -15.24 0.40
CA LYS A 316 22.72 -16.31 -0.35
C LYS A 316 22.21 -17.71 -0.01
N ARG A 317 21.56 -17.90 1.13
CA ARG A 317 21.04 -19.20 1.60
C ARG A 317 19.53 -19.19 1.60
N ASP A 318 18.94 -20.34 1.49
CA ASP A 318 17.50 -20.51 1.54
C ASP A 318 16.96 -20.52 2.97
N TRP A 319 17.27 -19.41 3.66
CA TRP A 319 16.90 -19.15 5.04
C TRP A 319 16.08 -17.88 5.17
N VAL A 320 15.18 -17.88 6.14
CA VAL A 320 14.39 -16.70 6.51
C VAL A 320 14.43 -16.49 8.03
N ALA A 321 14.53 -15.22 8.42
CA ALA A 321 14.28 -14.81 9.79
C ALA A 321 12.86 -14.26 9.91
N ILE A 322 12.13 -14.67 10.93
CA ILE A 322 10.78 -14.18 11.25
C ILE A 322 10.71 -13.70 12.70
N GLY A 323 9.77 -12.80 12.97
CA GLY A 323 9.52 -12.31 14.33
C GLY A 323 8.19 -11.56 14.43
N GLY A 324 7.73 -11.36 15.65
CA GLY A 324 6.45 -10.72 15.88
C GLY A 324 6.12 -10.45 17.35
N ALA A 325 4.86 -10.67 17.71
CA ALA A 325 4.30 -10.31 19.01
C ALA A 325 4.87 -11.14 20.18
N ASP A 326 5.37 -12.36 19.96
CA ASP A 326 6.04 -13.17 20.98
C ASP A 326 7.42 -12.63 21.37
N ARG A 327 7.93 -11.61 20.65
CA ARG A 327 9.19 -10.89 20.89
C ARG A 327 10.45 -11.72 20.66
N ILE A 328 10.36 -12.88 20.00
CA ILE A 328 11.49 -13.78 19.78
C ILE A 328 11.77 -13.86 18.28
N PRO A 329 12.99 -13.54 17.80
CA PRO A 329 13.38 -13.79 16.43
C PRO A 329 13.70 -15.27 16.23
N TYR A 330 13.26 -15.83 15.10
CA TYR A 330 13.52 -17.21 14.70
C TYR A 330 14.15 -17.23 13.31
N LEU A 331 15.11 -18.13 13.09
CA LEU A 331 15.75 -18.39 11.80
C LEU A 331 15.38 -19.79 11.34
N TYR A 332 14.78 -19.91 10.16
CA TYR A 332 14.35 -21.18 9.56
C TYR A 332 15.01 -21.42 8.21
N LYS A 333 15.18 -22.71 7.86
CA LYS A 333 15.44 -23.14 6.47
C LYS A 333 14.12 -23.22 5.72
N LEU A 334 14.12 -22.83 4.45
CA LEU A 334 12.99 -23.05 3.53
C LEU A 334 13.09 -24.40 2.80
N ASP A 335 14.30 -24.94 2.69
CA ASP A 335 14.50 -26.25 2.08
C ASP A 335 14.14 -27.37 3.04
N ARG A 336 13.17 -28.20 2.64
CA ARG A 336 12.67 -29.33 3.40
C ARG A 336 12.50 -30.52 2.44
N PRO A 337 12.99 -31.73 2.80
CA PRO A 337 12.87 -32.92 1.92
C PRO A 337 11.44 -33.31 1.61
N ARG A 338 10.50 -32.96 2.48
CA ARG A 338 9.09 -33.24 2.32
C ARG A 338 8.27 -32.10 2.89
N ALA A 339 7.43 -31.47 2.07
CA ALA A 339 6.50 -30.44 2.53
C ALA A 339 5.56 -31.03 3.60
N MET A 340 5.45 -30.32 4.74
CA MET A 340 4.54 -30.67 5.81
C MET A 340 3.48 -29.60 5.94
N ARG A 341 2.20 -29.99 5.83
CA ARG A 341 1.08 -29.03 5.97
C ARG A 341 0.84 -28.63 7.41
N ILE A 342 1.30 -29.42 8.36
CA ILE A 342 1.18 -29.15 9.79
C ILE A 342 2.35 -28.27 10.20
N ALA A 343 2.05 -27.15 10.86
CA ALA A 343 3.05 -26.23 11.39
C ALA A 343 3.94 -26.93 12.43
N ASP A 344 5.26 -26.89 12.24
CA ASP A 344 6.26 -27.45 13.15
C ASP A 344 7.55 -26.60 13.16
N ASP A 345 8.50 -26.98 13.98
CA ASP A 345 9.83 -26.36 14.07
C ASP A 345 10.95 -27.24 13.48
N SER A 346 10.63 -28.23 12.64
CA SER A 346 11.64 -29.18 12.13
C SER A 346 12.72 -28.52 11.27
N THR A 347 12.46 -27.34 10.71
CA THR A 347 13.42 -26.52 9.94
C THR A 347 14.01 -25.35 10.71
N LEU A 348 13.71 -25.24 12.01
CA LEU A 348 14.28 -24.21 12.88
C LEU A 348 15.80 -24.36 12.98
N ILE A 349 16.54 -23.35 12.57
CA ILE A 349 17.99 -23.28 12.71
C ILE A 349 18.34 -22.71 14.08
N ARG A 350 17.64 -21.59 14.44
CA ARG A 350 17.98 -20.84 15.65
C ARG A 350 16.79 -20.06 16.18
N LYS A 351 16.77 -19.96 17.49
CA LYS A 351 15.95 -19.07 18.29
C LYS A 351 16.89 -18.08 18.96
N PHE A 352 16.65 -16.76 18.74
CA PHE A 352 17.45 -15.71 19.35
C PHE A 352 16.88 -15.26 20.69
N GLU A 353 17.58 -14.35 21.35
CA GLU A 353 17.16 -13.78 22.63
C GLU A 353 15.84 -13.01 22.48
N ARG A 354 15.01 -13.07 23.51
CA ARG A 354 13.73 -12.32 23.56
C ARG A 354 14.00 -10.82 23.62
N GLN A 355 13.25 -10.06 22.83
CA GLN A 355 13.32 -8.60 22.78
C GLN A 355 12.50 -7.95 23.91
N ASP A 356 12.76 -6.66 24.18
CA ASP A 356 12.05 -5.89 25.21
C ASP A 356 10.60 -5.54 24.81
N GLY A 357 10.29 -5.54 23.51
CA GLY A 357 8.95 -5.34 22.93
C GLY A 357 8.66 -6.24 21.71
N PRO A 358 7.44 -6.21 21.18
CA PRO A 358 7.10 -6.85 19.91
C PRO A 358 8.08 -6.47 18.80
N ILE A 359 8.47 -7.45 17.98
CA ILE A 359 9.36 -7.23 16.85
C ILE A 359 8.56 -6.57 15.73
N THR A 360 9.08 -5.49 15.20
CA THR A 360 8.44 -4.69 14.15
C THR A 360 9.22 -4.70 12.84
N ALA A 361 10.54 -4.94 12.91
CA ALA A 361 11.40 -5.00 11.74
C ALA A 361 12.56 -5.98 11.92
N LEU A 362 12.94 -6.62 10.82
CA LEU A 362 14.07 -7.53 10.72
C LEU A 362 14.91 -7.22 9.48
N ALA A 363 16.21 -7.31 9.57
CA ALA A 363 17.11 -7.23 8.41
C ALA A 363 18.28 -8.20 8.57
N ILE A 364 18.63 -8.91 7.49
CA ILE A 364 19.89 -9.66 7.39
C ILE A 364 20.86 -8.85 6.54
N SER A 365 22.12 -8.78 6.95
CA SER A 365 23.16 -8.04 6.24
C SER A 365 23.43 -8.64 4.85
N PRO A 366 23.81 -7.84 3.84
CA PRO A 366 24.12 -8.32 2.48
C PRO A 366 25.22 -9.36 2.42
N ASP A 367 26.17 -9.36 3.35
CA ASP A 367 27.18 -10.41 3.49
C ASP A 367 26.63 -11.72 4.07
N GLY A 368 25.45 -11.68 4.73
CA GLY A 368 24.77 -12.83 5.31
C GLY A 368 25.24 -13.18 6.73
N THR A 369 26.01 -12.32 7.39
CA THR A 369 26.66 -12.67 8.67
C THR A 369 25.91 -12.15 9.89
N ARG A 370 25.01 -11.14 9.73
CA ARG A 370 24.34 -10.47 10.84
C ARG A 370 22.83 -10.42 10.68
N LEU A 371 22.13 -10.46 11.81
CA LEU A 371 20.70 -10.18 11.91
C LEU A 371 20.49 -8.94 12.77
N ALA A 372 19.80 -7.94 12.26
CA ALA A 372 19.28 -6.81 13.03
C ALA A 372 17.82 -7.04 13.37
N VAL A 373 17.44 -6.75 14.61
CA VAL A 373 16.10 -6.94 15.16
C VAL A 373 15.65 -5.61 15.77
N GLY A 374 14.60 -5.01 15.23
CA GLY A 374 13.97 -3.80 15.74
C GLY A 374 12.66 -4.13 16.46
N ALA A 375 12.42 -3.45 17.57
CA ALA A 375 11.26 -3.65 18.41
C ALA A 375 10.45 -2.37 18.61
N GLU A 376 9.20 -2.54 19.02
CA GLU A 376 8.30 -1.43 19.39
C GLU A 376 8.86 -0.58 20.56
N ALA A 377 9.72 -1.18 21.38
CA ALA A 377 10.40 -0.49 22.48
C ALA A 377 11.44 0.57 22.03
N GLY A 378 11.73 0.66 20.71
CA GLY A 378 12.69 1.65 20.18
C GLY A 378 14.15 1.20 20.17
N ASP A 379 14.41 -0.02 20.57
CA ASP A 379 15.73 -0.64 20.55
C ASP A 379 15.98 -1.47 19.31
N VAL A 380 17.22 -1.52 18.87
CA VAL A 380 17.68 -2.44 17.84
C VAL A 380 18.86 -3.25 18.37
N ARG A 381 18.78 -4.58 18.23
CA ARG A 381 19.89 -5.49 18.55
C ARG A 381 20.46 -6.09 17.27
N ILE A 382 21.78 -6.17 17.21
CA ILE A 382 22.52 -6.81 16.11
C ILE A 382 23.11 -8.10 16.64
N TYR A 383 22.80 -9.19 15.96
CA TYR A 383 23.25 -10.55 16.29
C TYR A 383 24.22 -11.07 15.23
N ASP A 384 25.15 -11.91 15.64
CA ASP A 384 25.80 -12.85 14.74
C ASP A 384 24.76 -13.89 14.31
N LEU A 385 24.58 -14.04 13.00
CA LEU A 385 23.50 -14.89 12.47
C LEU A 385 23.73 -16.37 12.77
N GLU A 386 24.97 -16.84 12.68
CA GLU A 386 25.31 -18.24 12.89
C GLU A 386 25.52 -18.58 14.38
N ALA A 387 26.27 -17.77 15.11
CA ALA A 387 26.49 -17.97 16.53
C ALA A 387 25.25 -17.68 17.39
N GLY A 388 24.44 -16.69 16.97
CA GLY A 388 23.25 -16.25 17.69
C GLY A 388 23.53 -15.25 18.82
N ASP A 389 24.79 -14.88 19.01
CA ASP A 389 25.21 -13.95 20.06
C ASP A 389 24.88 -12.52 19.71
N ALA A 390 24.41 -11.76 20.69
CA ALA A 390 24.25 -10.30 20.54
C ALA A 390 25.63 -9.63 20.42
N ARG A 391 25.81 -8.85 19.36
CA ARG A 391 27.06 -8.14 19.06
C ARG A 391 27.00 -6.66 19.41
N ALA A 392 25.82 -6.03 19.21
CA ALA A 392 25.63 -4.62 19.44
C ALA A 392 24.18 -4.27 19.75
N ARG A 393 23.99 -3.13 20.39
CA ARG A 393 22.68 -2.50 20.62
C ARG A 393 22.72 -1.07 20.10
N CYS A 394 21.77 -0.73 19.22
CA CYS A 394 21.58 0.62 18.72
C CYS A 394 20.41 1.27 19.48
N SER A 395 20.60 2.47 19.97
CA SER A 395 19.59 3.20 20.75
C SER A 395 19.47 4.65 20.30
N GLY A 396 18.46 5.33 20.80
CA GLY A 396 18.29 6.77 20.60
C GLY A 396 17.00 7.17 19.88
N HIS A 397 16.26 6.24 19.25
CA HIS A 397 14.92 6.55 18.75
C HIS A 397 13.95 6.85 19.90
N GLN A 398 13.04 7.78 19.64
CA GLN A 398 11.94 8.12 20.53
C GLN A 398 10.67 7.40 20.03
N GLY A 399 10.47 6.16 20.48
CA GLY A 399 9.37 5.29 20.06
C GLY A 399 9.81 4.16 19.13
N GLY A 400 8.83 3.41 18.60
CA GLY A 400 9.04 2.17 17.87
C GLY A 400 9.87 2.30 16.59
N ILE A 401 10.58 1.21 16.28
CA ILE A 401 11.31 1.04 15.02
C ILE A 401 10.38 0.39 14.00
N PHE A 402 10.25 0.95 12.81
CA PHE A 402 9.39 0.43 11.76
C PHE A 402 10.14 -0.18 10.58
N ALA A 403 11.37 0.26 10.35
CA ALA A 403 12.17 -0.21 9.23
C ALA A 403 13.64 -0.35 9.61
N LEU A 404 14.27 -1.40 9.09
CA LEU A 404 15.68 -1.73 9.24
C LEU A 404 16.28 -2.14 7.91
N GLN A 405 17.48 -1.69 7.62
CA GLN A 405 18.26 -2.21 6.50
C GLN A 405 19.76 -1.97 6.76
N PHE A 406 20.60 -2.95 6.45
CA PHE A 406 22.02 -2.72 6.35
C PHE A 406 22.38 -1.97 5.07
N THR A 407 23.43 -1.17 5.10
CA THR A 407 24.00 -0.58 3.87
C THR A 407 24.46 -1.67 2.91
N PRO A 408 24.49 -1.43 1.58
CA PRO A 408 24.87 -2.44 0.60
C PRO A 408 26.24 -3.07 0.82
N ASP A 409 27.18 -2.34 1.45
CA ASP A 409 28.52 -2.80 1.84
C ASP A 409 28.56 -3.54 3.18
N SER A 410 27.40 -3.70 3.86
CA SER A 410 27.29 -4.28 5.21
C SER A 410 28.04 -3.53 6.32
N ALA A 411 28.52 -2.30 6.06
CA ALA A 411 29.33 -1.54 7.01
C ALA A 411 28.51 -0.81 8.07
N GLN A 412 27.25 -0.48 7.79
CA GLN A 412 26.36 0.23 8.69
C GLN A 412 24.96 -0.37 8.70
N LEU A 413 24.24 -0.15 9.80
CA LEU A 413 22.83 -0.42 9.95
C LEU A 413 22.05 0.90 9.94
N ALA A 414 21.06 1.00 9.06
CA ALA A 414 20.09 2.08 9.11
C ALA A 414 18.80 1.64 9.80
N THR A 415 18.17 2.58 10.50
CA THR A 415 16.93 2.39 11.23
C THR A 415 15.98 3.55 10.96
N GLY A 416 14.69 3.26 10.76
CA GLY A 416 13.64 4.26 10.64
C GLY A 416 12.58 4.03 11.70
N GLY A 417 12.07 5.10 12.29
CA GLY A 417 11.20 4.96 13.45
C GLY A 417 10.12 6.04 13.59
N PHE A 418 9.45 5.97 14.74
CA PHE A 418 8.33 6.84 15.11
C PHE A 418 8.71 8.32 15.15
N ASP A 419 9.94 8.64 15.53
CA ASP A 419 10.45 10.02 15.66
C ASP A 419 10.75 10.69 14.31
N GLY A 420 10.48 10.04 13.19
CA GLY A 420 10.66 10.58 11.84
C GLY A 420 12.12 10.73 11.42
N THR A 421 13.04 10.06 12.10
CA THR A 421 14.47 10.09 11.78
C THR A 421 14.93 8.81 11.11
N LEU A 422 15.82 8.94 10.12
CA LEU A 422 16.64 7.86 9.60
C LEU A 422 18.00 7.93 10.29
N ARG A 423 18.38 6.89 11.02
CA ARG A 423 19.65 6.83 11.76
C ARG A 423 20.55 5.75 11.20
N LEU A 424 21.83 6.06 11.05
CA LEU A 424 22.86 5.12 10.65
C LEU A 424 23.78 4.84 11.83
N TYR A 425 24.02 3.58 12.08
CA TYR A 425 24.89 3.09 13.15
C TYR A 425 26.02 2.28 12.55
N ASP A 426 27.20 2.35 13.12
CA ASP A 426 28.26 1.41 12.83
C ASP A 426 27.97 0.01 13.45
N MET A 427 28.79 -0.98 13.14
CA MET A 427 28.57 -2.36 13.61
C MET A 427 28.84 -2.56 15.10
N SER A 428 29.33 -1.55 15.81
CA SER A 428 29.42 -1.52 17.27
C SER A 428 28.15 -0.98 17.94
N GLY A 429 27.19 -0.49 17.15
CA GLY A 429 25.95 0.15 17.61
C GLY A 429 26.10 1.64 17.93
N LYS A 430 27.24 2.25 17.60
CA LYS A 430 27.44 3.69 17.76
C LYS A 430 26.76 4.47 16.64
N LEU A 431 26.02 5.50 17.02
CA LEU A 431 25.37 6.40 16.05
C LEU A 431 26.43 7.14 15.22
N ALA A 432 26.40 6.93 13.91
CA ALA A 432 27.27 7.60 12.95
C ALA A 432 26.59 8.84 12.36
N ARG A 433 25.28 8.76 12.07
CA ARG A 433 24.52 9.88 11.49
C ARG A 433 23.03 9.78 11.83
N SER A 434 22.39 10.96 11.97
CA SER A 434 20.93 11.09 12.05
C SER A 434 20.45 12.02 10.94
N ILE A 435 19.43 11.64 10.21
CA ILE A 435 18.90 12.36 9.05
C ILE A 435 17.40 12.58 9.25
N VAL A 436 16.96 13.82 9.11
CA VAL A 436 15.56 14.18 8.93
C VAL A 436 15.36 14.44 7.44
N ALA A 437 14.59 13.56 6.78
CA ALA A 437 14.49 13.55 5.32
C ALA A 437 13.66 14.70 4.72
N VAL A 438 12.93 15.44 5.55
CA VAL A 438 12.02 16.54 5.14
C VAL A 438 12.53 17.90 5.59
N PRO A 439 12.23 18.98 4.85
CA PRO A 439 12.41 20.33 5.34
C PRO A 439 11.40 20.62 6.46
N LEU A 440 11.89 21.01 7.63
CA LEU A 440 11.06 21.40 8.78
C LEU A 440 10.89 22.93 8.85
N GLU A 441 9.72 23.37 9.34
CA GLU A 441 9.52 24.78 9.73
C GLU A 441 10.55 25.15 10.78
N VAL A 442 11.25 26.25 10.54
CA VAL A 442 12.15 26.83 11.57
C VAL A 442 11.23 27.49 12.60
N ALA A 443 11.23 26.95 13.83
CA ALA A 443 10.49 27.60 14.91
C ALA A 443 10.94 29.06 15.02
N ALA A 444 10.02 30.00 14.85
CA ALA A 444 10.29 31.39 15.15
C ALA A 444 10.70 31.47 16.64
N LYS A 445 11.93 31.95 16.87
CA LYS A 445 12.45 32.16 18.22
C LYS A 445 11.75 33.31 18.90
#